data_559bc9adf738396346f48ddd0781d2ac
#
_entry.id   559bc9adf738396346f48ddd0781d2ac
#
_cell.length_a   1.000
_cell.length_b   1.000
_cell.length_c   1.000
_cell.angle_alpha   90.00
_cell.angle_beta   90.00
_cell.angle_gamma   90.00
#
_symmetry.space_group_name_H-M   'P 1'
#
loop_
_entity.id
_entity.type
_entity.pdbx_description
1 polymer ?
#
loop_
_entity_poly.entity_id
_entity_poly.type
_entity_poly.pdbx_seq_one_letter_code
_entity_poly.pdbx_strand_id
1 'polypeptide(L)'
;MAKEKIVLAYSGGLDTSCIIPWLKENYDCEVICVCGDVGQGKETDGLEEKALKTGASKLYIENLVEEFITDAVYPCVKANAVYEGKYLIGTSMARPIIAKRMVEIAKAEGATAICHGATGKGNDQVRFELTIKALAPEMKIIAPWRLDTWKMQSREDEMQYLA
;
A
#
# COMPACT_ATOMS: atom_id res chain seq x y z
N MET A 1 13.19 7.29 23.40
CA MET A 1 13.23 7.78 21.99
C MET A 1 11.89 7.46 21.37
N ALA A 2 11.34 8.32 20.51
CA ALA A 2 10.11 7.99 19.78
C ALA A 2 10.40 6.79 18.86
N LYS A 3 9.42 5.87 18.74
CA LYS A 3 9.53 4.73 17.82
C LYS A 3 9.57 5.22 16.38
N GLU A 4 10.27 4.48 15.53
CA GLU A 4 10.24 4.70 14.08
C GLU A 4 8.81 4.51 13.56
N LYS A 5 8.38 5.33 12.60
CA LYS A 5 7.07 5.20 11.97
C LYS A 5 7.22 4.66 10.56
N ILE A 6 6.42 3.68 10.21
CA ILE A 6 6.37 3.08 8.87
C ILE A 6 4.95 3.19 8.34
N VAL A 7 4.79 3.74 7.12
CA VAL A 7 3.51 3.80 6.42
C VAL A 7 3.35 2.55 5.57
N LEU A 8 2.24 1.84 5.74
CA LEU A 8 1.91 0.60 5.03
C LEU A 8 0.74 0.80 4.07
N ALA A 9 0.92 0.44 2.78
CA ALA A 9 -0.19 0.26 1.85
C ALA A 9 -1.08 -0.89 2.33
N TYR A 10 -2.28 -0.59 2.78
CA TYR A 10 -3.17 -1.53 3.43
C TYR A 10 -4.47 -1.70 2.65
N SER A 11 -4.74 -2.92 2.20
CA SER A 11 -5.96 -3.27 1.49
C SER A 11 -7.00 -4.01 2.36
N GLY A 12 -6.62 -4.38 3.59
CA GLY A 12 -7.44 -5.25 4.43
C GLY A 12 -7.40 -6.73 4.04
N GLY A 13 -6.66 -7.08 3.00
CA GLY A 13 -6.40 -8.48 2.63
C GLY A 13 -5.49 -9.20 3.64
N LEU A 14 -5.40 -10.52 3.49
CA LEU A 14 -4.57 -11.36 4.37
C LEU A 14 -3.11 -10.92 4.35
N ASP A 15 -2.52 -10.82 3.16
CA ASP A 15 -1.12 -10.45 2.96
C ASP A 15 -0.75 -9.14 3.67
N THR A 16 -1.56 -8.09 3.46
CA THR A 16 -1.29 -6.79 4.09
C THR A 16 -1.54 -6.80 5.59
N SER A 17 -2.44 -7.67 6.08
CA SER A 17 -2.67 -7.85 7.52
C SER A 17 -1.49 -8.54 8.19
N CYS A 18 -0.87 -9.54 7.57
CA CYS A 18 0.35 -10.19 8.07
C CYS A 18 1.55 -9.24 8.16
N ILE A 19 1.61 -8.26 7.27
CA ILE A 19 2.71 -7.29 7.26
C ILE A 19 2.71 -6.41 8.53
N ILE A 20 1.56 -6.14 9.14
CA ILE A 20 1.49 -5.28 10.34
C ILE A 20 2.32 -5.85 11.51
N PRO A 21 2.03 -7.06 12.03
CA PRO A 21 2.82 -7.64 13.10
C PRO A 21 4.25 -7.92 12.66
N TRP A 22 4.47 -8.36 11.42
CA TRP A 22 5.81 -8.60 10.90
C TRP A 22 6.69 -7.33 10.90
N LEU A 23 6.16 -6.16 10.55
CA LEU A 23 6.89 -4.89 10.65
C LEU A 23 7.27 -4.57 12.10
N LYS A 24 6.35 -4.77 13.04
CA LYS A 24 6.62 -4.52 14.47
C LYS A 24 7.70 -5.43 15.03
N GLU A 25 7.74 -6.70 14.62
CA GLU A 25 8.74 -7.69 15.04
C GLU A 25 10.13 -7.38 14.46
N ASN A 26 10.21 -6.94 13.20
CA ASN A 26 11.48 -6.76 12.51
C ASN A 26 12.07 -5.35 12.62
N TYR A 27 11.24 -4.33 12.90
CA TYR A 27 11.67 -2.92 12.91
C TYR A 27 11.35 -2.17 14.22
N ASP A 28 10.68 -2.79 15.20
CA ASP A 28 10.22 -2.14 16.45
C ASP A 28 9.58 -0.76 16.19
N CYS A 29 8.62 -0.71 15.29
CA CYS A 29 8.05 0.52 14.77
C CYS A 29 6.57 0.70 15.14
N GLU A 30 6.06 1.92 14.92
CA GLU A 30 4.64 2.20 14.80
C GLU A 30 4.22 2.02 13.34
N VAL A 31 3.16 1.22 13.10
CA VAL A 31 2.65 0.97 11.75
C VAL A 31 1.43 1.85 11.50
N ILE A 32 1.52 2.73 10.51
CA ILE A 32 0.44 3.59 10.03
C ILE A 32 -0.07 3.01 8.73
N CYS A 33 -1.28 2.48 8.75
CA CYS A 33 -1.92 1.92 7.57
C CYS A 33 -2.55 3.02 6.70
N VAL A 34 -2.48 2.87 5.38
CA VAL A 34 -3.12 3.77 4.40
C VAL A 34 -3.87 2.94 3.38
N CYS A 35 -5.17 3.16 3.27
CA CYS A 35 -6.04 2.63 2.23
C CYS A 35 -6.49 3.79 1.33
N GLY A 36 -6.22 3.69 0.03
CA GLY A 36 -6.75 4.64 -0.96
C GLY A 36 -8.04 4.11 -1.55
N ASP A 37 -9.14 4.84 -1.36
CA ASP A 37 -10.39 4.59 -2.05
C ASP A 37 -10.37 5.25 -3.43
N VAL A 38 -10.31 4.42 -4.45
CA VAL A 38 -10.35 4.82 -5.87
C VAL A 38 -11.66 4.41 -6.55
N GLY A 39 -12.71 4.13 -5.75
CA GLY A 39 -14.03 3.74 -6.22
C GLY A 39 -14.39 2.27 -5.99
N GLN A 40 -13.71 1.58 -5.06
CA GLN A 40 -14.01 0.17 -4.72
C GLN A 40 -15.24 0.00 -3.81
N GLY A 41 -15.92 1.08 -3.45
CA GLY A 41 -17.19 1.03 -2.74
C GLY A 41 -17.06 0.53 -1.30
N LYS A 42 -17.85 -0.51 -0.94
CA LYS A 42 -17.95 -1.01 0.44
C LYS A 42 -16.74 -1.79 0.95
N GLU A 43 -15.70 -1.97 0.16
CA GLU A 43 -14.50 -2.72 0.58
C GLU A 43 -13.73 -2.02 1.72
N THR A 44 -14.03 -0.75 1.99
CA THR A 44 -13.47 0.02 3.11
C THR A 44 -14.24 -0.14 4.42
N ASP A 45 -15.43 -0.75 4.40
CA ASP A 45 -16.27 -0.92 5.60
C ASP A 45 -15.59 -1.85 6.62
N GLY A 46 -15.48 -1.43 7.88
CA GLY A 46 -14.86 -2.20 8.97
C GLY A 46 -13.33 -2.32 8.90
N LEU A 47 -12.70 -1.66 7.93
CA LEU A 47 -11.26 -1.75 7.70
C LEU A 47 -10.45 -1.18 8.87
N GLU A 48 -10.93 -0.11 9.50
CA GLU A 48 -10.26 0.52 10.64
C GLU A 48 -10.20 -0.42 11.84
N GLU A 49 -11.34 -1.02 12.21
CA GLU A 49 -11.38 -1.99 13.32
C GLU A 49 -10.42 -3.16 13.07
N LYS A 50 -10.41 -3.66 11.84
CA LYS A 50 -9.51 -4.76 11.45
C LYS A 50 -8.03 -4.36 11.57
N ALA A 51 -7.65 -3.19 11.03
CA ALA A 51 -6.27 -2.71 11.09
C ALA A 51 -5.78 -2.54 12.54
N LEU A 52 -6.60 -1.89 13.38
CA LEU A 52 -6.26 -1.66 14.79
C LEU A 52 -6.17 -2.97 15.58
N LYS A 53 -7.10 -3.91 15.38
CA LYS A 53 -7.04 -5.25 16.00
C LYS A 53 -5.79 -6.03 15.58
N THR A 54 -5.33 -5.86 14.36
CA THR A 54 -4.10 -6.52 13.86
C THR A 54 -2.84 -5.84 14.41
N GLY A 55 -2.96 -4.67 15.04
CA GLY A 55 -1.85 -3.99 15.73
C GLY A 55 -1.33 -2.74 15.04
N ALA A 56 -2.02 -2.22 14.01
CA ALA A 56 -1.74 -0.91 13.48
C ALA A 56 -1.96 0.17 14.54
N SER A 57 -1.13 1.21 14.51
CA SER A 57 -1.29 2.38 15.40
C SER A 57 -2.36 3.33 14.89
N LYS A 58 -2.58 3.37 13.58
CA LYS A 58 -3.52 4.26 12.91
C LYS A 58 -3.88 3.74 11.52
N LEU A 59 -5.08 4.04 11.04
CA LEU A 59 -5.48 3.86 9.64
C LEU A 59 -5.95 5.19 9.05
N TYR A 60 -5.48 5.48 7.84
CA TYR A 60 -6.03 6.48 6.95
C TYR A 60 -6.83 5.79 5.85
N ILE A 61 -8.09 6.20 5.67
CA ILE A 61 -8.90 5.84 4.49
C ILE A 61 -9.07 7.13 3.69
N GLU A 62 -8.36 7.20 2.57
CA GLU A 62 -8.29 8.42 1.75
C GLU A 62 -9.20 8.29 0.53
N ASN A 63 -10.16 9.20 0.40
CA ASN A 63 -11.01 9.27 -0.80
C ASN A 63 -10.21 9.91 -1.95
N LEU A 64 -9.79 9.08 -2.88
CA LEU A 64 -9.00 9.46 -4.05
C LEU A 64 -9.79 9.37 -5.36
N VAL A 65 -11.12 9.19 -5.29
CA VAL A 65 -11.98 8.95 -6.46
C VAL A 65 -11.87 10.09 -7.46
N GLU A 66 -12.01 11.34 -7.00
CA GLU A 66 -11.95 12.50 -7.90
C GLU A 66 -10.57 12.66 -8.53
N GLU A 67 -9.50 12.59 -7.73
CA GLU A 67 -8.12 12.67 -8.22
C GLU A 67 -7.81 11.53 -9.20
N PHE A 68 -8.24 10.32 -8.90
CA PHE A 68 -8.05 9.17 -9.78
C PHE A 68 -8.75 9.34 -11.13
N ILE A 69 -9.99 9.85 -11.13
CA ILE A 69 -10.74 10.08 -12.36
C ILE A 69 -10.14 11.21 -13.19
N THR A 70 -9.84 12.34 -12.56
CA THR A 70 -9.39 13.54 -13.28
C THR A 70 -7.95 13.43 -13.77
N ASP A 71 -7.06 12.92 -12.96
CA ASP A 71 -5.62 12.94 -13.21
C ASP A 71 -5.11 11.66 -13.89
N ALA A 72 -5.86 10.57 -13.83
CA ALA A 72 -5.46 9.31 -14.41
C ALA A 72 -6.47 8.78 -15.46
N VAL A 73 -7.74 8.59 -15.08
CA VAL A 73 -8.72 7.94 -15.98
C VAL A 73 -9.01 8.79 -17.20
N TYR A 74 -9.34 10.07 -17.04
CA TYR A 74 -9.65 10.95 -18.19
C TYR A 74 -8.48 11.12 -19.17
N PRO A 75 -7.23 11.35 -18.74
CA PRO A 75 -6.09 11.36 -19.64
C PRO A 75 -5.93 10.04 -20.43
N CYS A 76 -6.10 8.90 -19.77
CA CYS A 76 -6.02 7.60 -20.44
C CYS A 76 -7.15 7.37 -21.45
N VAL A 77 -8.37 7.78 -21.11
CA VAL A 77 -9.51 7.71 -22.04
C VAL A 77 -9.28 8.61 -23.27
N LYS A 78 -8.83 9.84 -23.05
CA LYS A 78 -8.50 10.79 -24.13
C LYS A 78 -7.39 10.26 -25.04
N ALA A 79 -6.42 9.57 -24.47
CA ALA A 79 -5.31 8.93 -25.19
C ALA A 79 -5.71 7.60 -25.87
N ASN A 80 -6.93 7.09 -25.64
CA ASN A 80 -7.37 5.75 -26.04
C ASN A 80 -6.38 4.67 -25.56
N ALA A 81 -5.90 4.81 -24.33
CA ALA A 81 -4.88 3.95 -23.76
C ALA A 81 -5.48 2.60 -23.33
N VAL A 82 -5.26 1.59 -24.14
CA VAL A 82 -5.67 0.20 -23.88
C VAL A 82 -4.49 -0.73 -24.13
N TYR A 83 -4.13 -1.55 -23.14
CA TYR A 83 -3.04 -2.49 -23.31
C TYR A 83 -3.50 -3.72 -24.11
N GLU A 84 -2.78 -4.01 -25.20
CA GLU A 84 -3.08 -5.11 -26.14
C GLU A 84 -4.54 -5.14 -26.67
N GLY A 85 -5.19 -3.98 -26.75
CA GLY A 85 -6.58 -3.87 -27.23
C GLY A 85 -7.64 -4.47 -26.30
N LYS A 86 -7.28 -4.82 -25.06
CA LYS A 86 -8.17 -5.52 -24.12
C LYS A 86 -8.18 -4.94 -22.71
N TYR A 87 -7.02 -4.63 -22.14
CA TYR A 87 -6.89 -4.25 -20.74
C TYR A 87 -6.91 -2.73 -20.57
N LEU A 88 -7.89 -2.23 -19.80
CA LEU A 88 -8.11 -0.79 -19.57
C LEU A 88 -7.15 -0.16 -18.54
N ILE A 89 -6.11 -0.85 -18.16
CA ILE A 89 -4.99 -0.40 -17.29
C ILE A 89 -5.37 0.24 -15.95
N GLY A 90 -6.57 -0.02 -15.42
CA GLY A 90 -7.08 0.58 -14.18
C GLY A 90 -6.14 0.43 -12.99
N THR A 91 -5.65 -0.79 -12.74
CA THR A 91 -4.68 -1.04 -11.65
C THR A 91 -3.38 -0.27 -11.86
N SER A 92 -2.92 -0.13 -13.11
CA SER A 92 -1.69 0.60 -13.43
C SER A 92 -1.80 2.08 -13.11
N MET A 93 -2.99 2.67 -13.27
CA MET A 93 -3.27 4.07 -12.98
C MET A 93 -3.51 4.31 -11.48
N ALA A 94 -4.17 3.37 -10.78
CA ALA A 94 -4.53 3.53 -9.37
C ALA A 94 -3.29 3.51 -8.45
N ARG A 95 -2.32 2.64 -8.69
CA ARG A 95 -1.15 2.46 -7.80
C ARG A 95 -0.31 3.74 -7.63
N PRO A 96 0.02 4.51 -8.69
CA PRO A 96 0.72 5.79 -8.53
C PRO A 96 -0.07 6.82 -7.71
N ILE A 97 -1.38 6.92 -7.88
CA ILE A 97 -2.23 7.85 -7.12
C ILE A 97 -2.21 7.49 -5.62
N ILE A 98 -2.37 6.20 -5.30
CA ILE A 98 -2.28 5.71 -3.91
C ILE A 98 -0.88 5.97 -3.34
N ALA A 99 0.18 5.66 -4.09
CA ALA A 99 1.56 5.86 -3.65
C ALA A 99 1.88 7.33 -3.38
N LYS A 100 1.38 8.25 -4.20
CA LYS A 100 1.49 9.70 -3.97
C LYS A 100 0.89 10.08 -2.61
N ARG A 101 -0.34 9.64 -2.32
CA ARG A 101 -1.00 9.92 -1.04
C ARG A 101 -0.24 9.31 0.14
N MET A 102 0.31 8.12 -0.02
CA MET A 102 1.16 7.50 1.00
C MET A 102 2.40 8.33 1.32
N VAL A 103 3.05 8.91 0.31
CA VAL A 103 4.21 9.81 0.50
C VAL A 103 3.80 11.07 1.26
N GLU A 104 2.66 11.68 0.93
CA GLU A 104 2.14 12.85 1.62
C GLU A 104 1.88 12.56 3.11
N ILE A 105 1.21 11.43 3.41
CA ILE A 105 0.95 10.98 4.78
C ILE A 105 2.27 10.66 5.51
N ALA A 106 3.21 9.97 4.86
CA ALA A 106 4.49 9.63 5.45
C ALA A 106 5.28 10.89 5.86
N LYS A 107 5.28 11.91 5.01
CA LYS A 107 5.90 13.21 5.34
C LYS A 107 5.18 13.92 6.50
N ALA A 108 3.86 13.93 6.51
CA ALA A 108 3.05 14.56 7.56
C ALA A 108 3.22 13.87 8.92
N GLU A 109 3.32 12.55 8.94
CA GLU A 109 3.52 11.75 10.16
C GLU A 109 4.99 11.68 10.61
N GLY A 110 5.93 12.17 9.80
CA GLY A 110 7.36 12.04 10.07
C GLY A 110 7.84 10.59 9.98
N ALA A 111 7.23 9.79 9.11
CA ALA A 111 7.63 8.41 8.88
C ALA A 111 8.94 8.35 8.08
N THR A 112 9.74 7.33 8.33
CA THR A 112 11.06 7.14 7.71
C THR A 112 11.03 6.12 6.58
N ALA A 113 9.97 5.30 6.51
CA ALA A 113 9.82 4.26 5.52
C ALA A 113 8.36 4.09 5.05
N ILE A 114 8.23 3.60 3.83
CA ILE A 114 6.95 3.15 3.25
C ILE A 114 7.06 1.67 2.91
N CYS A 115 6.04 0.90 3.30
CA CYS A 115 5.94 -0.53 3.04
C CYS A 115 4.78 -0.83 2.10
N HIS A 116 4.94 -1.81 1.23
CA HIS A 116 3.87 -2.33 0.37
C HIS A 116 3.88 -3.87 0.32
N GLY A 117 2.70 -4.46 0.12
CA GLY A 117 2.51 -5.91 0.04
C GLY A 117 2.59 -6.51 -1.36
N ALA A 118 3.15 -5.81 -2.34
CA ALA A 118 3.30 -6.37 -3.68
C ALA A 118 4.33 -7.50 -3.68
N THR A 119 3.93 -8.67 -4.23
CA THR A 119 4.69 -9.93 -4.16
C THR A 119 5.97 -9.98 -4.99
N GLY A 120 6.24 -8.96 -5.79
CA GLY A 120 7.44 -8.94 -6.65
C GLY A 120 7.32 -9.76 -7.95
N LYS A 121 6.19 -10.44 -8.15
CA LYS A 121 5.93 -11.25 -9.37
C LYS A 121 5.19 -10.47 -10.46
N GLY A 122 4.68 -9.27 -10.14
CA GLY A 122 3.92 -8.42 -11.04
C GLY A 122 4.46 -6.99 -11.09
N ASN A 123 3.74 -6.10 -11.78
CA ASN A 123 4.16 -4.71 -12.00
C ASN A 123 3.79 -3.76 -10.85
N ASP A 124 2.99 -4.19 -9.87
CA ASP A 124 2.49 -3.30 -8.81
C ASP A 124 3.63 -2.77 -7.93
N GLN A 125 4.63 -3.59 -7.63
CA GLN A 125 5.83 -3.14 -6.91
C GLN A 125 6.52 -1.97 -7.63
N VAL A 126 6.71 -2.09 -8.95
CA VAL A 126 7.38 -1.05 -9.76
C VAL A 126 6.59 0.25 -9.72
N ARG A 127 5.25 0.16 -9.80
CA ARG A 127 4.35 1.32 -9.74
C ARG A 127 4.45 2.05 -8.41
N PHE A 128 4.42 1.32 -7.29
CA PHE A 128 4.62 1.90 -5.96
C PHE A 128 6.03 2.50 -5.83
N GLU A 129 7.05 1.70 -6.08
CA GLU A 129 8.44 2.09 -5.80
C GLU A 129 8.92 3.26 -6.66
N LEU A 130 8.61 3.27 -7.96
CA LEU A 130 8.98 4.39 -8.83
C LEU A 130 8.27 5.69 -8.42
N THR A 131 7.00 5.62 -8.06
CA THR A 131 6.26 6.79 -7.59
C THR A 131 6.82 7.31 -6.27
N ILE A 132 7.08 6.44 -5.31
CA ILE A 132 7.68 6.83 -4.03
C ILE A 132 9.06 7.46 -4.27
N LYS A 133 9.90 6.85 -5.08
CA LYS A 133 11.25 7.36 -5.38
C LYS A 133 11.26 8.67 -6.15
N ALA A 134 10.26 8.90 -7.01
CA ALA A 134 10.11 10.17 -7.70
C ALA A 134 9.70 11.32 -6.77
N LEU A 135 8.85 11.05 -5.77
CA LEU A 135 8.27 12.07 -4.89
C LEU A 135 9.03 12.24 -3.56
N ALA A 136 9.75 11.20 -3.13
CA ALA A 136 10.51 11.15 -1.89
C ALA A 136 11.72 10.19 -2.06
N PRO A 137 12.77 10.60 -2.80
CA PRO A 137 13.93 9.75 -3.09
C PRO A 137 14.67 9.30 -1.82
N GLU A 138 14.57 10.06 -0.75
CA GLU A 138 15.13 9.77 0.59
C GLU A 138 14.37 8.67 1.33
N MET A 139 13.10 8.43 0.99
CA MET A 139 12.24 7.51 1.70
C MET A 139 12.70 6.06 1.50
N LYS A 140 12.87 5.33 2.62
CA LYS A 140 13.15 3.90 2.59
C LYS A 140 11.90 3.13 2.12
N ILE A 141 12.10 2.17 1.24
CA ILE A 141 11.02 1.27 0.78
C ILE A 141 11.24 -0.11 1.39
N ILE A 142 10.18 -0.66 1.98
CA ILE A 142 10.15 -2.01 2.54
C ILE A 142 9.19 -2.85 1.70
N ALA A 143 9.70 -3.91 1.10
CA ALA A 143 8.93 -4.86 0.31
C ALA A 143 9.14 -6.27 0.88
N PRO A 144 8.34 -6.72 1.86
CA PRO A 144 8.56 -7.94 2.63
C PRO A 144 8.76 -9.17 1.76
N TRP A 145 7.93 -9.35 0.74
CA TRP A 145 7.99 -10.49 -0.20
C TRP A 145 9.34 -10.69 -0.91
N ARG A 146 10.22 -9.72 -0.85
CA ARG A 146 11.58 -9.78 -1.43
C ARG A 146 12.69 -9.89 -0.38
N LEU A 147 12.32 -10.03 0.89
CA LEU A 147 13.27 -10.12 2.00
C LEU A 147 13.34 -11.56 2.51
N ASP A 148 14.53 -12.02 2.82
CA ASP A 148 14.76 -13.37 3.38
C ASP A 148 14.10 -13.57 4.75
N THR A 149 13.77 -12.47 5.44
CA THR A 149 13.06 -12.48 6.71
C THR A 149 11.57 -12.76 6.56
N TRP A 150 10.98 -12.60 5.37
CA TRP A 150 9.60 -12.96 5.07
C TRP A 150 9.49 -14.47 4.85
N LYS A 151 8.91 -15.18 5.80
CA LYS A 151 8.81 -16.64 5.77
C LYS A 151 7.49 -17.17 5.24
N MET A 152 6.47 -16.34 5.12
CA MET A 152 5.15 -16.74 4.65
C MET A 152 5.15 -16.82 3.11
N GLN A 153 5.14 -18.05 2.59
CA GLN A 153 5.19 -18.32 1.16
C GLN A 153 3.85 -18.76 0.58
N SER A 154 2.90 -19.11 1.45
CA SER A 154 1.55 -19.56 1.11
C SER A 154 0.50 -18.84 1.95
N ARG A 155 -0.76 -18.91 1.49
CA ARG A 155 -1.90 -18.39 2.24
C ARG A 155 -2.09 -19.12 3.58
N GLU A 156 -1.76 -20.40 3.62
CA GLU A 156 -1.80 -21.23 4.83
C GLU A 156 -0.79 -20.73 5.87
N ASP A 157 0.44 -20.40 5.45
CA ASP A 157 1.46 -19.82 6.32
C ASP A 157 0.99 -18.49 6.92
N GLU A 158 0.39 -17.63 6.08
CA GLU A 158 -0.14 -16.34 6.52
C GLU A 158 -1.29 -16.48 7.53
N MET A 159 -2.22 -17.40 7.29
CA MET A 159 -3.31 -17.69 8.23
C MET A 159 -2.78 -18.23 9.56
N GLN A 160 -1.79 -19.12 9.53
CA GLN A 160 -1.15 -19.66 10.73
C GLN A 160 -0.39 -18.57 11.51
N TYR A 161 0.23 -17.64 10.81
CA TYR A 161 0.97 -16.53 11.44
C TYR A 161 0.03 -15.55 12.18
N LEU A 162 -1.21 -15.35 11.68
CA LEU A 162 -2.18 -14.45 12.30
C LEU A 162 -3.08 -15.12 13.35
N ALA A 163 -3.05 -16.45 13.48
CA ALA A 163 -3.85 -17.21 14.46
C ALA A 163 -3.31 -17.09 15.88
#